data_246b8dca597ac0a86b040f3a866a8232
#
_entry.id   246b8dca597ac0a86b040f3a866a8232
#
_cell.length_a   1.000
_cell.length_b   1.000
_cell.length_c   1.000
_cell.angle_alpha   90.00
_cell.angle_beta   90.00
_cell.angle_gamma   90.00
#
_symmetry.space_group_name_H-M   'P 1'
#
loop_
_entity.id
_entity.type
_entity.pdbx_description
1 polymer ?
#
loop_
_entity_poly.entity_id
_entity_poly.type
_entity_poly.pdbx_seq_one_letter_code
_entity_poly.pdbx_strand_id
1 'polypeptide(L)'
;MRSGHKSAHYAVGVLLAATAVAAAACSSSSSSSSTPASTTSSSASSANASSGASAPATVTNVTLGYVPYSDDASLFYAQSSGIFKKHGLNVTFVPQASPVAVEASMASGTEQFGFITTPVLINLNSKGVNVKCVSSVDGNQPSNPADDSTVLAAAKGSGIKSVKDLAGKNVAEVQLTSLNSLAVEILAKKAGIDPTSIHQIAIPFPQMAAALAQGRVQAAVIVEPFTDTAVSEGATVLTHPNVDLFPNGTVTCLDAMNSYLTANPTVAAEFRAAMNESIAYSQTHEAVVKETLVKGLSLTPAVAAKQILATNWNSALNTASFTMIENYMKQFGVITSEPPAANMVWNP
;
A
#
# COMPACT_ATOMS: atom_id res chain seq x y z
N MET A 1 55.15 -21.07 -11.80
CA MET A 1 55.40 -19.64 -11.71
C MET A 1 54.27 -19.03 -10.84
N ARG A 2 54.65 -18.53 -9.65
CA ARG A 2 53.75 -17.94 -8.68
C ARG A 2 53.46 -16.47 -9.07
N SER A 3 52.21 -16.04 -9.10
CA SER A 3 51.86 -14.60 -9.15
C SER A 3 50.87 -14.30 -8.05
N GLY A 4 51.28 -13.38 -7.19
CA GLY A 4 50.66 -13.06 -5.92
C GLY A 4 49.47 -12.11 -6.04
N HIS A 5 48.51 -12.36 -5.19
CA HIS A 5 47.39 -11.46 -4.91
C HIS A 5 47.83 -10.35 -3.97
N LYS A 6 47.64 -9.11 -4.38
CA LYS A 6 47.75 -7.93 -3.50
C LYS A 6 46.35 -7.55 -3.04
N SER A 7 46.11 -7.75 -1.75
CA SER A 7 44.92 -7.25 -1.04
C SER A 7 45.15 -5.78 -0.66
N ALA A 8 44.28 -4.88 -1.09
CA ALA A 8 44.24 -3.50 -0.65
C ALA A 8 43.22 -3.36 0.49
N HIS A 9 43.73 -3.06 1.68
CA HIS A 9 42.89 -2.68 2.82
C HIS A 9 42.64 -1.17 2.79
N TYR A 10 41.36 -0.79 2.70
CA TYR A 10 40.91 0.57 2.96
C TYR A 10 40.49 0.70 4.43
N ALA A 11 41.25 1.48 5.20
CA ALA A 11 40.86 1.86 6.54
C ALA A 11 39.91 3.06 6.48
N VAL A 12 38.72 2.92 7.04
CA VAL A 12 37.77 4.01 7.24
C VAL A 12 38.00 4.57 8.65
N GLY A 13 38.52 5.79 8.70
CA GLY A 13 38.65 6.52 9.95
C GLY A 13 37.33 7.15 10.37
N VAL A 14 36.89 6.84 11.59
CA VAL A 14 35.74 7.47 12.25
C VAL A 14 36.23 8.67 13.02
N LEU A 15 35.82 9.90 12.65
CA LEU A 15 35.99 11.10 13.43
C LEU A 15 34.78 11.26 14.36
N LEU A 16 35.01 11.15 15.68
CA LEU A 16 34.05 11.57 16.70
C LEU A 16 34.32 13.08 16.98
N ALA A 17 33.30 13.89 16.74
CA ALA A 17 33.25 15.26 17.25
C ALA A 17 32.25 15.33 18.41
N ALA A 18 32.78 15.51 19.63
CA ALA A 18 31.98 15.78 20.82
C ALA A 18 31.80 17.30 20.96
N THR A 19 30.56 17.77 20.97
CA THR A 19 30.24 19.15 21.38
C THR A 19 29.48 19.14 22.70
N ALA A 20 30.09 19.67 23.72
CA ALA A 20 29.50 19.96 25.02
C ALA A 20 28.66 21.25 24.93
N VAL A 21 27.45 21.24 25.45
CA VAL A 21 26.64 22.45 25.69
C VAL A 21 26.46 22.63 27.18
N ALA A 22 26.90 23.79 27.64
CA ALA A 22 26.85 24.24 29.03
C ALA A 22 25.43 24.69 29.41
N ALA A 23 25.02 24.30 30.61
CA ALA A 23 23.83 24.80 31.27
C ALA A 23 24.08 26.17 31.89
N ALA A 24 23.15 27.10 31.74
CA ALA A 24 23.06 28.31 32.55
C ALA A 24 21.68 28.37 33.19
N ALA A 25 21.65 28.20 34.49
CA ALA A 25 20.55 28.50 35.36
C ALA A 25 20.61 29.96 35.82
N CYS A 26 19.50 30.67 35.85
CA CYS A 26 19.34 31.85 36.68
C CYS A 26 17.93 31.89 37.28
N SER A 27 17.92 31.83 38.57
CA SER A 27 16.82 32.00 39.52
C SER A 27 16.61 33.49 39.85
N SER A 28 15.35 33.80 40.27
CA SER A 28 15.00 34.67 41.43
C SER A 28 13.59 35.22 41.22
N SER A 29 12.61 34.80 42.03
CA SER A 29 12.10 35.41 43.29
C SER A 29 11.57 36.82 43.09
N SER A 30 10.33 37.15 43.44
CA SER A 30 9.73 37.25 44.75
C SER A 30 8.28 37.83 44.65
N SER A 31 7.38 37.22 45.34
CA SER A 31 6.36 37.70 46.27
C SER A 31 5.83 39.11 46.19
N SER A 32 4.51 39.30 46.18
CA SER A 32 3.79 39.89 47.31
C SER A 32 2.27 39.90 47.11
N SER A 33 1.60 39.60 48.19
CA SER A 33 0.18 39.53 48.52
C SER A 33 -0.50 40.87 48.53
N SER A 34 -1.78 40.92 48.19
CA SER A 34 -2.82 41.63 48.96
C SER A 34 -4.23 41.43 48.39
N THR A 35 -5.11 40.82 49.16
CA THR A 35 -6.57 40.96 49.14
C THR A 35 -6.89 42.01 50.22
N PRO A 36 -8.08 42.66 50.36
CA PRO A 36 -9.42 42.35 49.88
C PRO A 36 -10.28 43.58 49.41
N ALA A 37 -11.44 43.38 48.86
CA ALA A 37 -12.71 43.88 49.36
C ALA A 37 -13.83 43.71 48.33
N SER A 38 -14.94 43.17 48.82
CA SER A 38 -16.23 42.96 48.19
C SER A 38 -16.92 44.28 47.82
N THR A 39 -17.61 44.28 46.68
CA THR A 39 -18.91 45.01 46.55
C THR A 39 -19.78 44.31 45.52
N THR A 40 -20.92 43.86 46.00
CA THR A 40 -22.11 43.44 45.29
C THR A 40 -22.71 44.58 44.47
N SER A 41 -23.03 44.30 43.20
CA SER A 41 -24.11 44.99 42.49
C SER A 41 -24.66 44.09 41.38
N SER A 42 -25.91 43.71 41.57
CA SER A 42 -26.80 43.07 40.62
C SER A 42 -27.09 44.02 39.44
N SER A 43 -27.07 43.53 38.21
CA SER A 43 -28.04 44.02 37.19
C SER A 43 -27.95 43.19 35.90
N ALA A 44 -29.08 42.64 35.55
CA ALA A 44 -29.66 42.46 34.21
C ALA A 44 -28.99 41.57 33.17
N SER A 45 -29.68 40.49 32.92
CA SER A 45 -29.66 39.66 31.71
C SER A 45 -29.59 40.47 30.42
N SER A 46 -28.58 40.13 29.63
CA SER A 46 -28.66 40.27 28.19
C SER A 46 -28.15 38.94 27.62
N ALA A 47 -29.05 38.11 27.14
CA ALA A 47 -28.78 36.93 26.39
C ALA A 47 -28.08 37.35 25.07
N ASN A 48 -26.77 37.38 25.09
CA ASN A 48 -25.98 37.46 23.86
C ASN A 48 -25.80 36.01 23.38
N ALA A 49 -26.56 35.62 22.36
CA ALA A 49 -26.33 34.42 21.64
C ALA A 49 -24.90 34.51 21.02
N SER A 50 -23.95 34.00 21.77
CA SER A 50 -22.60 33.80 21.27
C SER A 50 -22.69 32.75 20.18
N SER A 51 -22.71 33.20 18.92
CA SER A 51 -22.41 32.36 17.78
C SER A 51 -21.05 31.72 18.07
N GLY A 52 -21.07 30.48 18.52
CA GLY A 52 -19.86 29.71 18.73
C GLY A 52 -19.12 29.62 17.41
N ALA A 53 -18.11 30.45 17.22
CA ALA A 53 -17.09 30.21 16.23
C ALA A 53 -16.49 28.85 16.59
N SER A 54 -16.87 27.82 15.82
CA SER A 54 -16.20 26.54 15.89
C SER A 54 -14.71 26.81 15.76
N ALA A 55 -13.93 26.40 16.74
CA ALA A 55 -12.47 26.40 16.62
C ALA A 55 -12.11 25.73 15.28
N PRO A 56 -11.13 26.23 14.53
CA PRO A 56 -10.72 25.59 13.29
C PRO A 56 -10.40 24.13 13.61
N ALA A 57 -11.08 23.22 12.90
CA ALA A 57 -10.86 21.79 13.07
C ALA A 57 -9.37 21.53 12.90
N THR A 58 -8.73 20.98 13.93
CA THR A 58 -7.29 20.67 13.90
C THR A 58 -7.08 19.60 12.84
N VAL A 59 -6.40 19.96 11.75
CA VAL A 59 -6.05 19.03 10.69
C VAL A 59 -4.89 18.15 11.17
N THR A 60 -5.09 16.84 11.15
CA THR A 60 -4.05 15.87 11.54
C THR A 60 -3.21 15.47 10.33
N ASN A 61 -1.89 15.58 10.45
CA ASN A 61 -0.96 15.11 9.42
C ASN A 61 -0.74 13.62 9.57
N VAL A 62 -0.85 12.89 8.46
CA VAL A 62 -0.54 11.47 8.37
C VAL A 62 0.23 11.18 7.07
N THR A 63 1.05 10.14 7.08
CA THR A 63 1.76 9.65 5.89
C THR A 63 1.21 8.29 5.47
N LEU A 64 1.12 8.06 4.17
CA LEU A 64 0.69 6.81 3.55
C LEU A 64 1.76 6.33 2.56
N GLY A 65 2.34 5.15 2.84
CA GLY A 65 3.24 4.47 1.94
C GLY A 65 2.50 3.64 0.91
N TYR A 66 2.94 3.67 -0.34
CA TYR A 66 2.33 2.90 -1.42
C TYR A 66 3.34 2.56 -2.51
N VAL A 67 3.08 1.53 -3.28
CA VAL A 67 3.84 1.22 -4.50
C VAL A 67 3.06 1.79 -5.68
N PRO A 68 3.64 2.70 -6.48
CA PRO A 68 2.90 3.39 -7.54
C PRO A 68 2.40 2.47 -8.65
N TYR A 69 1.08 2.35 -8.84
CA TYR A 69 0.40 1.68 -9.95
C TYR A 69 -1.01 2.24 -10.16
N SER A 70 -1.71 1.82 -11.22
CA SER A 70 -2.95 2.49 -11.63
C SER A 70 -4.10 2.33 -10.67
N ASP A 71 -4.13 1.27 -9.86
CA ASP A 71 -5.19 1.04 -8.87
C ASP A 71 -5.15 2.03 -7.68
N ASP A 72 -4.05 2.81 -7.56
CA ASP A 72 -3.97 3.92 -6.59
C ASP A 72 -4.87 5.12 -6.98
N ALA A 73 -5.54 5.07 -8.10
CA ALA A 73 -6.33 6.21 -8.62
C ALA A 73 -7.36 6.74 -7.60
N SER A 74 -8.01 5.86 -6.82
CA SER A 74 -8.95 6.28 -5.78
C SER A 74 -8.27 7.02 -4.61
N LEU A 75 -7.01 6.67 -4.29
CA LEU A 75 -6.20 7.39 -3.29
C LEU A 75 -5.84 8.78 -3.80
N PHE A 76 -5.39 8.87 -5.06
CA PHE A 76 -5.04 10.15 -5.68
C PHE A 76 -6.28 11.05 -5.82
N TYR A 77 -7.45 10.46 -6.07
CA TYR A 77 -8.70 11.20 -6.09
C TYR A 77 -9.05 11.74 -4.69
N ALA A 78 -8.96 10.95 -3.64
CA ALA A 78 -9.20 11.41 -2.27
C ALA A 78 -8.32 12.62 -1.89
N GLN A 79 -7.07 12.63 -2.36
CA GLN A 79 -6.15 13.74 -2.12
C GLN A 79 -6.50 14.97 -2.98
N SER A 80 -6.68 14.80 -4.29
CA SER A 80 -6.86 15.91 -5.24
C SER A 80 -8.21 16.60 -5.10
N SER A 81 -9.28 15.85 -4.76
CA SER A 81 -10.63 16.37 -4.51
C SER A 81 -10.78 17.05 -3.16
N GLY A 82 -9.80 16.89 -2.25
CA GLY A 82 -9.86 17.45 -0.90
C GLY A 82 -10.68 16.62 0.10
N ILE A 83 -11.05 15.38 -0.25
CA ILE A 83 -11.81 14.49 0.65
C ILE A 83 -11.06 14.29 1.98
N PHE A 84 -9.75 14.04 1.97
CA PHE A 84 -8.98 13.92 3.20
C PHE A 84 -9.09 15.16 4.08
N LYS A 85 -8.98 16.36 3.50
CA LYS A 85 -9.13 17.63 4.24
C LYS A 85 -10.53 17.81 4.82
N LYS A 86 -11.56 17.39 4.09
CA LYS A 86 -12.95 17.38 4.56
C LYS A 86 -13.11 16.52 5.83
N HIS A 87 -12.35 15.42 5.90
CA HIS A 87 -12.29 14.52 7.06
C HIS A 87 -11.20 14.91 8.08
N GLY A 88 -10.71 16.16 8.08
CA GLY A 88 -9.74 16.64 9.07
C GLY A 88 -8.33 16.07 8.91
N LEU A 89 -7.98 15.50 7.76
CA LEU A 89 -6.69 14.88 7.51
C LEU A 89 -5.89 15.64 6.44
N ASN A 90 -4.58 15.73 6.65
CA ASN A 90 -3.61 16.12 5.64
C ASN A 90 -2.72 14.92 5.36
N VAL A 91 -3.01 14.19 4.28
CA VAL A 91 -2.33 12.94 3.94
C VAL A 91 -1.18 13.24 2.97
N THR A 92 0.03 12.85 3.36
CA THR A 92 1.21 12.87 2.50
C THR A 92 1.44 11.47 1.94
N PHE A 93 1.46 11.34 0.62
CA PHE A 93 1.75 10.09 -0.06
C PHE A 93 3.25 9.91 -0.26
N VAL A 94 3.76 8.75 0.12
CA VAL A 94 5.18 8.39 0.04
C VAL A 94 5.34 7.19 -0.88
N PRO A 95 5.77 7.42 -2.15
CA PRO A 95 5.98 6.32 -3.08
C PRO A 95 7.18 5.46 -2.66
N GLN A 96 6.98 4.16 -2.63
CA GLN A 96 7.96 3.15 -2.28
C GLN A 96 8.30 2.26 -3.50
N ALA A 97 9.50 1.70 -3.53
CA ALA A 97 9.95 0.84 -4.63
C ALA A 97 9.33 -0.56 -4.59
N SER A 98 8.85 -1.00 -3.43
CA SER A 98 8.30 -2.35 -3.22
C SER A 98 7.39 -2.40 -1.98
N PRO A 99 6.50 -3.40 -1.89
CA PRO A 99 5.69 -3.62 -0.69
C PRO A 99 6.53 -3.84 0.59
N VAL A 100 7.70 -4.48 0.48
CA VAL A 100 8.63 -4.64 1.63
C VAL A 100 9.07 -3.29 2.20
N ALA A 101 9.27 -2.28 1.35
CA ALA A 101 9.63 -0.94 1.83
C ALA A 101 8.44 -0.28 2.55
N VAL A 102 7.20 -0.46 2.07
CA VAL A 102 5.98 0.00 2.77
C VAL A 102 5.87 -0.68 4.13
N GLU A 103 6.05 -2.01 4.20
CA GLU A 103 6.03 -2.79 5.46
C GLU A 103 7.03 -2.24 6.48
N ALA A 104 8.28 -2.00 6.04
CA ALA A 104 9.35 -1.50 6.90
C ALA A 104 9.05 -0.09 7.43
N SER A 105 8.51 0.79 6.57
CA SER A 105 8.15 2.15 6.95
C SER A 105 6.97 2.20 7.93
N MET A 106 5.95 1.35 7.75
CA MET A 106 4.88 1.20 8.74
C MET A 106 5.40 0.66 10.07
N ALA A 107 6.25 -0.37 10.03
CA ALA A 107 6.81 -0.98 11.25
C ALA A 107 7.69 -0.01 12.04
N SER A 108 8.41 0.88 11.37
CA SER A 108 9.21 1.94 12.00
C SER A 108 8.39 3.14 12.48
N GLY A 109 7.11 3.24 12.07
CA GLY A 109 6.23 4.38 12.36
C GLY A 109 6.50 5.62 11.48
N THR A 110 7.36 5.51 10.48
CA THR A 110 7.61 6.60 9.51
C THR A 110 6.37 6.87 8.66
N GLU A 111 5.64 5.81 8.32
CA GLU A 111 4.35 5.86 7.64
C GLU A 111 3.27 5.32 8.57
N GLN A 112 2.18 6.04 8.73
CA GLN A 112 1.08 5.66 9.60
C GLN A 112 0.16 4.66 8.94
N PHE A 113 -0.01 4.80 7.62
CA PHE A 113 -0.79 3.91 6.79
C PHE A 113 0.07 3.35 5.66
N GLY A 114 -0.27 2.16 5.19
CA GLY A 114 0.33 1.54 4.02
C GLY A 114 -0.74 0.98 3.09
N PHE A 115 -0.44 0.91 1.81
CA PHE A 115 -1.25 0.22 0.84
C PHE A 115 -0.51 -1.07 0.43
N ILE A 116 -0.99 -2.20 0.94
CA ILE A 116 -0.39 -3.52 0.71
C ILE A 116 -1.45 -4.55 0.32
N THR A 117 -0.99 -5.67 -0.23
CA THR A 117 -1.89 -6.78 -0.61
C THR A 117 -2.22 -7.67 0.59
N THR A 118 -3.39 -8.30 0.56
CA THR A 118 -3.86 -9.20 1.62
C THR A 118 -2.87 -10.31 1.99
N PRO A 119 -2.17 -10.99 1.07
CA PRO A 119 -1.13 -11.96 1.45
C PRO A 119 0.01 -11.34 2.28
N VAL A 120 0.40 -10.11 1.98
CA VAL A 120 1.43 -9.40 2.77
C VAL A 120 0.93 -9.14 4.19
N LEU A 121 -0.29 -8.64 4.34
CA LEU A 121 -0.94 -8.45 5.65
C LEU A 121 -1.00 -9.76 6.46
N ILE A 122 -1.41 -10.86 5.83
CA ILE A 122 -1.47 -12.19 6.44
C ILE A 122 -0.08 -12.65 6.87
N ASN A 123 0.93 -12.51 6.00
CA ASN A 123 2.31 -12.89 6.30
C ASN A 123 2.90 -12.12 7.49
N LEU A 124 2.64 -10.82 7.58
CA LEU A 124 3.06 -9.99 8.71
C LEU A 124 2.43 -10.51 10.02
N ASN A 125 1.10 -10.72 10.02
CA ASN A 125 0.39 -11.22 11.20
C ASN A 125 0.81 -12.64 11.58
N SER A 126 1.11 -13.50 10.63
CA SER A 126 1.62 -14.88 10.88
C SER A 126 2.97 -14.88 11.60
N LYS A 127 3.75 -13.80 11.46
CA LYS A 127 5.03 -13.56 12.14
C LYS A 127 4.89 -12.76 13.43
N GLY A 128 3.67 -12.47 13.87
CA GLY A 128 3.40 -11.72 15.09
C GLY A 128 3.46 -10.20 14.94
N VAL A 129 3.61 -9.68 13.72
CA VAL A 129 3.51 -8.24 13.44
C VAL A 129 2.03 -7.87 13.33
N ASN A 130 1.52 -7.17 14.34
CA ASN A 130 0.09 -6.88 14.44
C ASN A 130 -0.29 -5.68 13.55
N VAL A 131 -0.66 -5.97 12.32
CA VAL A 131 -1.14 -5.02 11.30
C VAL A 131 -2.61 -5.29 11.04
N LYS A 132 -3.39 -4.25 10.79
CA LYS A 132 -4.82 -4.39 10.50
C LYS A 132 -5.22 -3.66 9.23
N CYS A 133 -6.07 -4.29 8.46
CA CYS A 133 -6.76 -3.68 7.34
C CYS A 133 -7.80 -2.68 7.84
N VAL A 134 -7.64 -1.42 7.49
CA VAL A 134 -8.54 -0.32 7.86
C VAL A 134 -9.66 -0.17 6.83
N SER A 135 -9.34 -0.29 5.55
CA SER A 135 -10.27 -0.24 4.44
C SER A 135 -9.79 -1.13 3.30
N SER A 136 -10.70 -1.82 2.64
CA SER A 136 -10.40 -2.44 1.33
C SER A 136 -10.38 -1.36 0.25
N VAL A 137 -9.62 -1.57 -0.80
CA VAL A 137 -9.69 -0.77 -2.03
C VAL A 137 -10.35 -1.61 -3.13
N ASP A 138 -9.84 -2.82 -3.35
CA ASP A 138 -10.30 -3.77 -4.38
C ASP A 138 -11.09 -4.88 -3.72
N GLY A 139 -12.32 -4.59 -3.31
CA GLY A 139 -13.17 -5.55 -2.61
C GLY A 139 -13.82 -6.61 -3.51
N ASN A 140 -13.89 -6.34 -4.81
CA ASN A 140 -14.40 -7.27 -5.82
C ASN A 140 -13.53 -7.18 -7.07
N GLN A 141 -13.21 -8.32 -7.68
CA GLN A 141 -12.52 -8.32 -8.95
C GLN A 141 -13.52 -8.17 -10.12
N PRO A 142 -13.12 -7.58 -11.26
CA PRO A 142 -13.98 -7.49 -12.42
C PRO A 142 -14.39 -8.87 -12.90
N SER A 143 -15.58 -8.97 -13.50
CA SER A 143 -16.07 -10.23 -14.06
C SER A 143 -15.52 -10.53 -15.46
N ASN A 144 -15.04 -9.49 -16.15
CA ASN A 144 -14.42 -9.62 -17.46
C ASN A 144 -12.89 -9.59 -17.30
N PRO A 145 -12.16 -10.63 -17.74
CA PRO A 145 -10.70 -10.68 -17.65
C PRO A 145 -10.00 -9.48 -18.29
N ALA A 146 -10.56 -8.91 -19.36
CA ALA A 146 -9.96 -7.73 -20.02
C ALA A 146 -9.96 -6.45 -19.15
N ASP A 147 -10.72 -6.45 -18.05
CA ASP A 147 -10.79 -5.35 -17.10
C ASP A 147 -9.89 -5.57 -15.86
N ASP A 148 -9.08 -6.66 -15.85
CA ASP A 148 -8.07 -6.89 -14.79
C ASP A 148 -6.83 -6.03 -15.07
N SER A 149 -6.50 -5.16 -14.14
CA SER A 149 -5.30 -4.31 -14.18
C SER A 149 -3.99 -5.10 -14.06
N THR A 150 -4.08 -6.38 -13.68
CA THR A 150 -2.95 -7.28 -13.47
C THR A 150 -2.96 -8.41 -14.50
N VAL A 151 -1.82 -8.67 -15.12
CA VAL A 151 -1.67 -9.78 -16.07
C VAL A 151 -0.45 -10.63 -15.75
N LEU A 152 -0.53 -11.92 -16.06
CA LEU A 152 0.65 -12.76 -16.25
C LEU A 152 1.02 -12.69 -17.73
N ALA A 153 2.18 -12.12 -18.05
CA ALA A 153 2.65 -11.92 -19.41
C ALA A 153 3.94 -12.69 -19.67
N ALA A 154 4.05 -13.25 -20.87
CA ALA A 154 5.25 -13.92 -21.35
C ALA A 154 6.12 -13.00 -22.19
N ALA A 155 7.45 -13.09 -22.06
CA ALA A 155 8.41 -12.35 -22.86
C ALA A 155 8.31 -12.71 -24.35
N LYS A 156 8.51 -11.71 -25.20
CA LYS A 156 8.61 -11.93 -26.66
C LYS A 156 9.67 -12.98 -26.97
N GLY A 157 9.30 -13.98 -27.78
CA GLY A 157 10.23 -15.04 -28.21
C GLY A 157 10.59 -16.06 -27.14
N SER A 158 10.00 -16.03 -25.94
CA SER A 158 10.22 -17.02 -24.87
C SER A 158 9.73 -18.42 -25.20
N GLY A 159 8.85 -18.56 -26.18
CA GLY A 159 8.17 -19.80 -26.51
C GLY A 159 7.04 -20.19 -25.57
N ILE A 160 6.76 -19.39 -24.54
CA ILE A 160 5.70 -19.62 -23.56
C ILE A 160 4.37 -19.23 -24.19
N LYS A 161 3.41 -20.15 -24.18
CA LYS A 161 2.04 -19.95 -24.71
C LYS A 161 0.96 -20.17 -23.67
N SER A 162 1.32 -20.75 -22.54
CA SER A 162 0.41 -21.07 -21.44
C SER A 162 1.15 -21.15 -20.12
N VAL A 163 0.40 -21.22 -19.01
CA VAL A 163 0.97 -21.42 -17.65
C VAL A 163 1.79 -22.73 -17.57
N LYS A 164 1.45 -23.77 -18.35
CA LYS A 164 2.19 -25.04 -18.36
C LYS A 164 3.63 -24.88 -18.80
N ASP A 165 3.91 -23.90 -19.62
CA ASP A 165 5.25 -23.66 -20.17
C ASP A 165 6.17 -22.91 -19.18
N LEU A 166 5.67 -22.54 -17.99
CA LEU A 166 6.44 -21.84 -16.96
C LEU A 166 7.37 -22.74 -16.14
N ALA A 167 7.21 -24.07 -16.21
CA ALA A 167 8.10 -24.99 -15.51
C ALA A 167 9.58 -24.75 -15.90
N GLY A 168 10.45 -24.56 -14.91
CA GLY A 168 11.87 -24.23 -15.10
C GLY A 168 12.15 -22.81 -15.61
N LYS A 169 11.17 -21.91 -15.63
CA LYS A 169 11.33 -20.53 -16.10
C LYS A 169 11.48 -19.54 -14.96
N ASN A 170 12.16 -18.45 -15.28
CA ASN A 170 12.23 -17.27 -14.40
C ASN A 170 10.97 -16.42 -14.61
N VAL A 171 10.23 -16.17 -13.54
CA VAL A 171 9.02 -15.33 -13.52
C VAL A 171 9.24 -14.16 -12.56
N ALA A 172 9.09 -12.94 -13.06
CA ALA A 172 9.24 -11.75 -12.25
C ALA A 172 7.99 -11.49 -11.41
N GLU A 173 8.23 -11.13 -10.16
CA GLU A 173 7.24 -10.72 -9.15
C GLU A 173 7.71 -9.45 -8.45
N VAL A 174 6.78 -8.63 -7.96
CA VAL A 174 7.18 -7.43 -7.20
C VAL A 174 7.77 -7.79 -5.84
N GLN A 175 7.28 -8.89 -5.25
CA GLN A 175 7.69 -9.43 -3.96
C GLN A 175 7.27 -10.90 -3.84
N LEU A 176 8.16 -11.77 -3.33
CA LEU A 176 7.93 -13.23 -3.27
C LEU A 176 6.81 -13.69 -2.31
N THR A 177 6.23 -12.80 -1.53
CA THR A 177 5.09 -13.09 -0.65
C THR A 177 3.86 -12.23 -0.98
N SER A 178 3.85 -11.64 -2.18
CA SER A 178 2.75 -10.79 -2.67
C SER A 178 1.59 -11.61 -3.23
N LEU A 179 0.51 -10.92 -3.56
CA LEU A 179 -0.62 -11.51 -4.28
C LEU A 179 -0.18 -12.12 -5.63
N ASN A 180 0.72 -11.44 -6.33
CA ASN A 180 1.22 -11.85 -7.63
C ASN A 180 2.03 -13.16 -7.53
N SER A 181 2.90 -13.27 -6.53
CA SER A 181 3.66 -14.49 -6.25
C SER A 181 2.74 -15.67 -5.95
N LEU A 182 1.76 -15.46 -5.07
CA LEU A 182 0.75 -16.47 -4.75
C LEU A 182 -0.08 -16.89 -5.97
N ALA A 183 -0.42 -15.92 -6.83
CA ALA A 183 -1.14 -16.20 -8.07
C ALA A 183 -0.39 -17.15 -9.01
N VAL A 184 0.93 -16.96 -9.16
CA VAL A 184 1.77 -17.88 -9.96
C VAL A 184 1.72 -19.29 -9.40
N GLU A 185 1.82 -19.45 -8.08
CA GLU A 185 1.76 -20.78 -7.43
C GLU A 185 0.41 -21.47 -7.64
N ILE A 186 -0.71 -20.71 -7.47
CA ILE A 186 -2.05 -21.23 -7.69
C ILE A 186 -2.26 -21.62 -9.16
N LEU A 187 -1.86 -20.75 -10.10
CA LEU A 187 -1.96 -21.01 -11.53
C LEU A 187 -1.15 -22.22 -11.94
N ALA A 188 0.08 -22.36 -11.46
CA ALA A 188 0.94 -23.52 -11.69
C ALA A 188 0.26 -24.82 -11.26
N LYS A 189 -0.29 -24.83 -10.02
CA LYS A 189 -0.99 -25.99 -9.50
C LYS A 189 -2.25 -26.33 -10.31
N LYS A 190 -3.05 -25.30 -10.68
CA LYS A 190 -4.22 -25.51 -11.56
C LYS A 190 -3.83 -26.05 -12.94
N ALA A 191 -2.67 -25.67 -13.46
CA ALA A 191 -2.13 -26.13 -14.72
C ALA A 191 -1.50 -27.55 -14.63
N GLY A 192 -1.38 -28.11 -13.43
CA GLY A 192 -0.81 -29.43 -13.18
C GLY A 192 0.71 -29.47 -13.24
N ILE A 193 1.39 -28.35 -12.99
CA ILE A 193 2.84 -28.27 -12.83
C ILE A 193 3.19 -28.01 -11.37
N ASP A 194 4.37 -28.46 -10.95
CA ASP A 194 4.90 -28.19 -9.62
C ASP A 194 5.24 -26.69 -9.48
N PRO A 195 4.59 -25.93 -8.58
CA PRO A 195 4.91 -24.51 -8.37
C PRO A 195 6.38 -24.26 -8.04
N THR A 196 7.06 -25.19 -7.34
CA THR A 196 8.48 -25.08 -6.98
C THR A 196 9.41 -25.17 -8.18
N SER A 197 8.92 -25.65 -9.32
CA SER A 197 9.68 -25.66 -10.59
C SER A 197 9.80 -24.27 -11.23
N ILE A 198 9.00 -23.29 -10.79
CA ILE A 198 9.03 -21.93 -11.30
C ILE A 198 9.99 -21.10 -10.44
N HIS A 199 10.94 -20.43 -11.09
CA HIS A 199 11.90 -19.57 -10.39
C HIS A 199 11.34 -18.14 -10.29
N GLN A 200 10.66 -17.84 -9.19
CA GLN A 200 10.15 -16.48 -8.95
C GLN A 200 11.29 -15.55 -8.55
N ILE A 201 11.35 -14.37 -9.15
CA ILE A 201 12.39 -13.36 -8.95
C ILE A 201 11.77 -12.01 -8.64
N ALA A 202 12.16 -11.41 -7.50
CA ALA A 202 11.67 -10.10 -7.10
C ALA A 202 12.28 -8.99 -7.98
N ILE A 203 11.43 -8.28 -8.73
CA ILE A 203 11.77 -7.14 -9.58
C ILE A 203 10.72 -6.04 -9.40
N PRO A 204 11.10 -4.79 -9.10
CA PRO A 204 10.16 -3.67 -9.04
C PRO A 204 9.41 -3.48 -10.37
N PHE A 205 8.13 -3.15 -10.33
CA PHE A 205 7.27 -3.02 -11.51
C PHE A 205 7.88 -2.18 -12.65
N PRO A 206 8.48 -0.99 -12.41
CA PRO A 206 9.07 -0.19 -13.49
C PRO A 206 10.21 -0.88 -14.26
N GLN A 207 10.80 -1.93 -13.69
CA GLN A 207 11.90 -2.66 -14.29
C GLN A 207 11.46 -3.95 -15.01
N MET A 208 10.20 -4.39 -14.81
CA MET A 208 9.71 -5.68 -15.33
C MET A 208 9.63 -5.70 -16.86
N ALA A 209 9.09 -4.64 -17.49
CA ALA A 209 9.01 -4.55 -18.94
C ALA A 209 10.38 -4.71 -19.60
N ALA A 210 11.38 -3.97 -19.11
CA ALA A 210 12.75 -4.11 -19.58
C ALA A 210 13.36 -5.49 -19.29
N ALA A 211 13.03 -6.11 -18.16
CA ALA A 211 13.49 -7.46 -17.85
C ALA A 211 12.91 -8.52 -18.80
N LEU A 212 11.63 -8.39 -19.17
CA LEU A 212 10.97 -9.22 -20.18
C LEU A 212 11.60 -9.01 -21.58
N ALA A 213 11.73 -7.75 -22.02
CA ALA A 213 12.28 -7.41 -23.32
C ALA A 213 13.73 -7.90 -23.52
N GLN A 214 14.53 -7.89 -22.44
CA GLN A 214 15.91 -8.36 -22.43
C GLN A 214 16.03 -9.88 -22.22
N GLY A 215 14.93 -10.61 -22.01
CA GLY A 215 14.94 -12.06 -21.76
C GLY A 215 15.56 -12.46 -20.41
N ARG A 216 15.76 -11.51 -19.48
CA ARG A 216 16.25 -11.81 -18.12
C ARG A 216 15.25 -12.64 -17.33
N VAL A 217 13.97 -12.44 -17.60
CA VAL A 217 12.87 -13.30 -17.15
C VAL A 217 12.04 -13.70 -18.35
N GLN A 218 11.41 -14.87 -18.28
CA GLN A 218 10.62 -15.41 -19.38
C GLN A 218 9.13 -15.06 -19.25
N ALA A 219 8.69 -14.70 -18.03
CA ALA A 219 7.35 -14.17 -17.77
C ALA A 219 7.40 -13.22 -16.57
N ALA A 220 6.32 -12.46 -16.38
CA ALA A 220 6.12 -11.59 -15.21
C ALA A 220 4.65 -11.48 -14.87
N VAL A 221 4.32 -11.36 -13.58
CA VAL A 221 3.02 -10.80 -13.17
C VAL A 221 3.21 -9.31 -13.01
N ILE A 222 2.58 -8.57 -13.90
CA ILE A 222 2.80 -7.14 -14.08
C ILE A 222 1.45 -6.40 -14.04
N VAL A 223 1.46 -5.16 -13.59
CA VAL A 223 0.28 -4.33 -13.36
C VAL A 223 0.33 -3.07 -14.21
N GLU A 224 -0.83 -2.43 -14.42
CA GLU A 224 -0.89 -1.12 -15.07
C GLU A 224 -0.21 -0.02 -14.22
N PRO A 225 0.51 0.92 -14.86
CA PRO A 225 0.66 1.16 -16.32
C PRO A 225 1.80 0.37 -17.00
N PHE A 226 2.47 -0.50 -16.31
CA PHE A 226 3.65 -1.22 -16.81
C PHE A 226 3.27 -2.35 -17.77
N THR A 227 2.05 -2.87 -17.70
CA THR A 227 1.50 -3.84 -18.65
C THR A 227 1.49 -3.28 -20.06
N ASP A 228 0.98 -2.07 -20.25
CA ASP A 228 0.97 -1.38 -21.54
C ASP A 228 2.37 -1.31 -22.15
N THR A 229 3.38 -0.99 -21.33
CA THR A 229 4.77 -0.93 -21.78
C THR A 229 5.27 -2.30 -22.21
N ALA A 230 5.07 -3.34 -21.40
CA ALA A 230 5.52 -4.70 -21.71
C ALA A 230 4.86 -5.24 -22.99
N VAL A 231 3.56 -5.02 -23.17
CA VAL A 231 2.81 -5.45 -24.36
C VAL A 231 3.28 -4.68 -25.61
N SER A 232 3.55 -3.38 -25.51
CA SER A 232 4.10 -2.59 -26.62
C SER A 232 5.47 -3.06 -27.06
N GLU A 233 6.27 -3.62 -26.15
CA GLU A 233 7.58 -4.23 -26.41
C GLU A 233 7.47 -5.69 -26.92
N GLY A 234 6.25 -6.22 -26.99
CA GLY A 234 5.92 -7.51 -27.60
C GLY A 234 5.71 -8.65 -26.59
N ALA A 235 5.53 -8.37 -25.32
CA ALA A 235 5.07 -9.37 -24.36
C ALA A 235 3.65 -9.84 -24.73
N THR A 236 3.33 -11.10 -24.41
CA THR A 236 2.01 -11.70 -24.68
C THR A 236 1.33 -12.01 -23.37
N VAL A 237 0.11 -11.51 -23.19
CA VAL A 237 -0.73 -11.83 -22.02
C VAL A 237 -1.14 -13.29 -22.08
N LEU A 238 -0.91 -14.01 -20.99
CA LEU A 238 -1.27 -15.42 -20.83
C LEU A 238 -2.59 -15.60 -20.07
N THR A 239 -2.79 -14.82 -19.00
CA THR A 239 -3.98 -14.88 -18.13
C THR A 239 -4.09 -13.62 -17.26
N HIS A 240 -5.25 -13.46 -16.63
CA HIS A 240 -5.67 -12.35 -15.78
C HIS A 240 -5.86 -12.87 -14.34
N PRO A 241 -4.81 -12.88 -13.52
CA PRO A 241 -4.78 -13.67 -12.28
C PRO A 241 -5.77 -13.20 -11.23
N ASN A 242 -6.10 -11.91 -11.12
CA ASN A 242 -7.02 -11.45 -10.09
C ASN A 242 -8.46 -11.93 -10.38
N VAL A 243 -8.90 -11.82 -11.63
CA VAL A 243 -10.21 -12.31 -12.07
C VAL A 243 -10.30 -13.83 -11.97
N ASP A 244 -9.24 -14.52 -12.41
CA ASP A 244 -9.24 -15.98 -12.48
C ASP A 244 -9.16 -16.66 -11.11
N LEU A 245 -8.60 -15.99 -10.09
CA LEU A 245 -8.25 -16.61 -8.82
C LEU A 245 -8.98 -16.03 -7.61
N PHE A 246 -9.32 -14.75 -7.63
CA PHE A 246 -9.80 -14.04 -6.44
C PHE A 246 -11.13 -13.31 -6.68
N PRO A 247 -12.15 -13.96 -7.29
CA PRO A 247 -13.43 -13.32 -7.53
C PRO A 247 -14.07 -12.87 -6.20
N ASN A 248 -14.58 -11.64 -6.15
CA ASN A 248 -15.22 -11.06 -4.96
C ASN A 248 -14.35 -11.02 -3.70
N GLY A 249 -13.03 -10.96 -3.86
CA GLY A 249 -12.07 -10.96 -2.76
C GLY A 249 -11.52 -9.59 -2.41
N THR A 250 -11.35 -9.32 -1.11
CA THR A 250 -10.48 -8.23 -0.64
C THR A 250 -9.04 -8.66 -0.88
N VAL A 251 -8.43 -8.16 -1.94
CA VAL A 251 -7.05 -8.51 -2.33
C VAL A 251 -6.03 -7.45 -1.98
N THR A 252 -6.48 -6.21 -1.75
CA THR A 252 -5.66 -5.09 -1.30
C THR A 252 -6.30 -4.38 -0.11
N CYS A 253 -5.47 -3.87 0.76
CA CYS A 253 -5.86 -3.17 1.96
C CYS A 253 -5.10 -1.86 2.12
N LEU A 254 -5.78 -0.90 2.73
CA LEU A 254 -5.15 0.22 3.40
C LEU A 254 -4.95 -0.20 4.86
N ASP A 255 -3.71 -0.36 5.25
CA ASP A 255 -3.32 -0.99 6.49
C ASP A 255 -2.65 -0.01 7.44
N ALA A 256 -2.67 -0.34 8.72
CA ALA A 256 -1.89 0.36 9.74
C ALA A 256 -1.49 -0.59 10.87
N MET A 257 -0.41 -0.25 11.59
CA MET A 257 -0.02 -0.96 12.78
C MET A 257 -1.10 -0.86 13.86
N ASN A 258 -1.46 -1.96 14.49
CA ASN A 258 -2.48 -1.96 15.54
C ASN A 258 -2.15 -1.01 16.70
N SER A 259 -0.88 -0.84 17.03
CA SER A 259 -0.42 0.13 18.03
C SER A 259 -0.81 1.57 17.66
N TYR A 260 -0.65 1.95 16.39
CA TYR A 260 -1.05 3.26 15.90
C TYR A 260 -2.57 3.43 15.95
N LEU A 261 -3.33 2.43 15.49
CA LEU A 261 -4.79 2.46 15.47
C LEU A 261 -5.39 2.59 16.88
N THR A 262 -4.81 1.88 17.85
CA THR A 262 -5.23 1.93 19.25
C THR A 262 -4.94 3.30 19.89
N ALA A 263 -3.79 3.90 19.55
CA ALA A 263 -3.41 5.22 20.06
C ALA A 263 -4.17 6.37 19.37
N ASN A 264 -4.64 6.17 18.12
CA ASN A 264 -5.24 7.20 17.29
C ASN A 264 -6.58 6.75 16.65
N PRO A 265 -7.57 6.26 17.43
CA PRO A 265 -8.79 5.66 16.85
C PRO A 265 -9.62 6.65 16.03
N THR A 266 -9.65 7.93 16.41
CA THR A 266 -10.34 8.98 15.65
C THR A 266 -9.69 9.19 14.28
N VAL A 267 -8.37 9.28 14.22
CA VAL A 267 -7.63 9.43 12.93
C VAL A 267 -7.89 8.23 12.01
N ALA A 268 -7.91 7.04 12.57
CA ALA A 268 -8.22 5.81 11.81
C ALA A 268 -9.65 5.81 11.27
N ALA A 269 -10.62 6.27 12.06
CA ALA A 269 -12.03 6.39 11.65
C ALA A 269 -12.19 7.42 10.52
N GLU A 270 -11.56 8.58 10.65
CA GLU A 270 -11.60 9.64 9.63
C GLU A 270 -10.91 9.21 8.34
N PHE A 271 -9.78 8.50 8.44
CA PHE A 271 -9.08 7.94 7.28
C PHE A 271 -9.97 6.91 6.54
N ARG A 272 -10.59 5.98 7.28
CA ARG A 272 -11.55 5.02 6.70
C ARG A 272 -12.74 5.75 6.05
N ALA A 273 -13.31 6.75 6.71
CA ALA A 273 -14.45 7.49 6.18
C ALA A 273 -14.08 8.23 4.88
N ALA A 274 -12.91 8.87 4.83
CA ALA A 274 -12.40 9.53 3.65
C ALA A 274 -12.21 8.55 2.48
N MET A 275 -11.63 7.38 2.74
CA MET A 275 -11.43 6.37 1.71
C MET A 275 -12.74 5.76 1.23
N ASN A 276 -13.69 5.49 2.13
CA ASN A 276 -15.02 5.02 1.76
C ASN A 276 -15.74 6.01 0.83
N GLU A 277 -15.64 7.31 1.11
CA GLU A 277 -16.21 8.37 0.25
C GLU A 277 -15.54 8.38 -1.13
N SER A 278 -14.21 8.32 -1.17
CA SER A 278 -13.45 8.30 -2.43
C SER A 278 -13.75 7.05 -3.26
N ILE A 279 -13.76 5.89 -2.64
CA ILE A 279 -14.04 4.62 -3.30
C ILE A 279 -15.46 4.58 -3.86
N ALA A 280 -16.46 5.04 -3.08
CA ALA A 280 -17.83 5.12 -3.55
C ALA A 280 -17.99 6.05 -4.76
N TYR A 281 -17.29 7.18 -4.78
CA TYR A 281 -17.27 8.08 -5.93
C TYR A 281 -16.61 7.40 -7.15
N SER A 282 -15.48 6.73 -6.94
CA SER A 282 -14.69 6.09 -8.00
C SER A 282 -15.47 5.03 -8.76
N GLN A 283 -16.37 4.31 -8.10
CA GLN A 283 -17.21 3.27 -8.72
C GLN A 283 -18.08 3.78 -9.87
N THR A 284 -18.44 5.06 -9.87
CA THR A 284 -19.36 5.64 -10.87
C THR A 284 -18.72 6.74 -11.71
N HIS A 285 -17.49 7.14 -11.41
CA HIS A 285 -16.81 8.26 -12.04
C HIS A 285 -15.39 7.89 -12.51
N GLU A 286 -15.23 6.71 -13.05
CA GLU A 286 -13.93 6.15 -13.46
C GLU A 286 -13.09 7.12 -14.31
N ALA A 287 -13.70 7.77 -15.30
CA ALA A 287 -13.00 8.71 -16.18
C ALA A 287 -12.35 9.88 -15.41
N VAL A 288 -13.09 10.45 -14.43
CA VAL A 288 -12.58 11.53 -13.57
C VAL A 288 -11.46 11.03 -12.67
N VAL A 289 -11.59 9.81 -12.15
CA VAL A 289 -10.58 9.21 -11.28
C VAL A 289 -9.30 8.88 -12.06
N LYS A 290 -9.40 8.42 -13.31
CA LYS A 290 -8.25 8.20 -14.21
C LYS A 290 -7.44 9.48 -14.47
N GLU A 291 -8.07 10.65 -14.49
CA GLU A 291 -7.35 11.93 -14.65
C GLU A 291 -6.35 12.17 -13.53
N THR A 292 -6.57 11.61 -12.34
CA THR A 292 -5.65 11.76 -11.20
C THR A 292 -4.31 11.07 -11.43
N LEU A 293 -4.27 10.05 -12.29
CA LEU A 293 -3.05 9.33 -12.66
C LEU A 293 -2.04 10.21 -13.39
N VAL A 294 -2.50 11.25 -14.08
CA VAL A 294 -1.62 12.21 -14.75
C VAL A 294 -0.64 12.82 -13.76
N LYS A 295 -1.13 13.22 -12.58
CA LYS A 295 -0.28 13.79 -11.54
C LYS A 295 0.29 12.72 -10.62
N GLY A 296 -0.52 11.73 -10.25
CA GLY A 296 -0.14 10.69 -9.28
C GLY A 296 0.98 9.78 -9.79
N LEU A 297 0.95 9.41 -11.07
CA LEU A 297 1.94 8.53 -11.70
C LEU A 297 2.78 9.22 -12.80
N SER A 298 2.62 10.54 -12.98
CA SER A 298 3.30 11.30 -14.03
C SER A 298 2.99 10.79 -15.46
N LEU A 299 1.78 10.28 -15.69
CA LEU A 299 1.33 9.80 -16.99
C LEU A 299 0.90 10.96 -17.89
N THR A 300 0.94 10.76 -19.21
CA THR A 300 0.26 11.69 -20.11
C THR A 300 -1.26 11.50 -20.02
N PRO A 301 -2.08 12.53 -20.28
CA PRO A 301 -3.54 12.39 -20.27
C PRO A 301 -4.05 11.25 -21.17
N ALA A 302 -3.43 11.06 -22.33
CA ALA A 302 -3.81 10.00 -23.27
C ALA A 302 -3.50 8.59 -22.73
N VAL A 303 -2.42 8.43 -21.98
CA VAL A 303 -2.07 7.16 -21.32
C VAL A 303 -2.97 6.94 -20.11
N ALA A 304 -3.17 7.94 -19.26
CA ALA A 304 -4.04 7.84 -18.08
C ALA A 304 -5.48 7.42 -18.45
N ALA A 305 -6.04 8.00 -19.52
CA ALA A 305 -7.39 7.67 -19.97
C ALA A 305 -7.57 6.21 -20.43
N LYS A 306 -6.49 5.54 -20.83
CA LYS A 306 -6.52 4.15 -21.31
C LYS A 306 -6.27 3.12 -20.22
N GLN A 307 -5.80 3.55 -19.04
CA GLN A 307 -5.47 2.63 -17.97
C GLN A 307 -6.66 1.78 -17.57
N ILE A 308 -6.41 0.50 -17.39
CA ILE A 308 -7.36 -0.41 -16.76
C ILE A 308 -7.17 -0.24 -15.26
N LEU A 309 -8.26 0.02 -14.55
CA LEU A 309 -8.28 0.14 -13.10
C LEU A 309 -9.01 -1.05 -12.51
N ALA A 310 -8.77 -1.35 -11.26
CA ALA A 310 -9.60 -2.26 -10.49
C ALA A 310 -11.02 -1.66 -10.38
N THR A 311 -11.86 -1.94 -11.38
CA THR A 311 -13.15 -1.24 -11.60
C THR A 311 -14.23 -1.59 -10.59
N ASN A 312 -14.01 -2.63 -9.79
CA ASN A 312 -14.93 -3.04 -8.71
C ASN A 312 -14.43 -2.58 -7.35
N TRP A 313 -14.03 -1.32 -7.26
CA TRP A 313 -13.66 -0.72 -5.98
C TRP A 313 -14.75 -0.94 -4.93
N ASN A 314 -14.35 -1.49 -3.80
CA ASN A 314 -15.25 -1.75 -2.70
C ASN A 314 -14.49 -1.63 -1.38
N SER A 315 -14.91 -0.70 -0.55
CA SER A 315 -14.32 -0.48 0.77
C SER A 315 -14.75 -1.51 1.81
N ALA A 316 -15.76 -2.32 1.52
CA ALA A 316 -16.21 -3.38 2.42
C ALA A 316 -15.17 -4.49 2.51
N LEU A 317 -14.87 -4.91 3.74
CA LEU A 317 -13.89 -5.95 4.02
C LEU A 317 -14.55 -7.33 3.94
N ASN A 318 -14.08 -8.16 3.02
CA ASN A 318 -14.51 -9.55 2.88
C ASN A 318 -13.53 -10.48 3.60
N THR A 319 -13.80 -10.80 4.86
CA THR A 319 -12.94 -11.69 5.67
C THR A 319 -12.90 -13.14 5.14
N ALA A 320 -13.88 -13.58 4.35
CA ALA A 320 -13.83 -14.89 3.73
C ALA A 320 -12.71 -15.00 2.69
N SER A 321 -12.38 -13.89 2.00
CA SER A 321 -11.22 -13.86 1.09
C SER A 321 -9.89 -13.98 1.84
N PHE A 322 -9.78 -13.43 3.06
CA PHE A 322 -8.60 -13.60 3.90
C PHE A 322 -8.38 -15.09 4.21
N THR A 323 -9.40 -15.78 4.68
CA THR A 323 -9.33 -17.23 4.96
C THR A 323 -8.99 -18.04 3.69
N MET A 324 -9.53 -17.68 2.54
CA MET A 324 -9.19 -18.33 1.27
C MET A 324 -7.72 -18.13 0.92
N ILE A 325 -7.21 -16.92 1.04
CA ILE A 325 -5.81 -16.58 0.77
C ILE A 325 -4.88 -17.28 1.79
N GLU A 326 -5.23 -17.29 3.07
CA GLU A 326 -4.50 -18.03 4.11
C GLU A 326 -4.35 -19.52 3.78
N ASN A 327 -5.43 -20.15 3.33
CA ASN A 327 -5.43 -21.56 2.94
C ASN A 327 -4.44 -21.82 1.79
N TYR A 328 -4.37 -20.94 0.78
CA TYR A 328 -3.37 -21.04 -0.28
C TYR A 328 -1.96 -20.82 0.25
N MET A 329 -1.74 -19.78 1.07
CA MET A 329 -0.42 -19.48 1.63
C MET A 329 0.11 -20.64 2.49
N LYS A 330 -0.76 -21.28 3.28
CA LYS A 330 -0.42 -22.48 4.05
C LYS A 330 -0.13 -23.67 3.13
N GLN A 331 -0.95 -23.88 2.12
CA GLN A 331 -0.78 -24.96 1.13
C GLN A 331 0.58 -24.89 0.44
N PHE A 332 1.07 -23.71 0.12
CA PHE A 332 2.38 -23.50 -0.52
C PHE A 332 3.52 -23.28 0.48
N GLY A 333 3.25 -23.37 1.79
CA GLY A 333 4.29 -23.23 2.82
C GLY A 333 4.79 -21.82 3.05
N VAL A 334 4.05 -20.80 2.56
CA VAL A 334 4.37 -19.38 2.76
C VAL A 334 4.19 -18.98 4.22
N ILE A 335 3.19 -19.53 4.89
CA ILE A 335 2.92 -19.36 6.32
C ILE A 335 2.81 -20.70 7.02
N THR A 336 3.15 -20.74 8.31
CA THR A 336 3.02 -21.92 9.17
C THR A 336 1.95 -21.75 10.26
N SER A 337 1.53 -20.50 10.52
CA SER A 337 0.46 -20.15 11.45
C SER A 337 -0.63 -19.38 10.74
N GLU A 338 -1.88 -19.57 11.17
CA GLU A 338 -3.06 -18.92 10.60
C GLU A 338 -3.57 -17.87 11.61
N PRO A 339 -3.26 -16.58 11.43
CA PRO A 339 -3.84 -15.55 12.26
C PRO A 339 -5.34 -15.45 11.96
N PRO A 340 -6.24 -15.40 12.98
CA PRO A 340 -7.67 -15.32 12.69
C PRO A 340 -8.00 -14.11 11.82
N ALA A 341 -8.70 -14.30 10.69
CA ALA A 341 -9.06 -13.25 9.74
C ALA A 341 -9.73 -12.04 10.41
N ALA A 342 -10.59 -12.28 11.42
CA ALA A 342 -11.23 -11.22 12.19
C ALA A 342 -10.23 -10.33 12.96
N ASN A 343 -9.05 -10.86 13.33
CA ASN A 343 -8.02 -10.11 14.04
C ASN A 343 -7.21 -9.19 13.10
N MET A 344 -7.28 -9.42 11.81
CA MET A 344 -6.59 -8.62 10.79
C MET A 344 -7.43 -7.46 10.25
N VAL A 345 -8.68 -7.32 10.72
CA VAL A 345 -9.56 -6.21 10.38
C VAL A 345 -9.62 -5.25 11.54
N TRP A 346 -9.51 -3.96 11.24
CA TRP A 346 -9.73 -2.92 12.23
C TRP A 346 -11.25 -2.68 12.40
N ASN A 347 -11.75 -2.90 13.61
CA ASN A 347 -13.10 -2.55 14.03
C ASN A 347 -12.98 -1.51 15.16
N PRO A 348 -13.52 -0.28 14.95
CA PRO A 348 -13.46 0.80 15.94
C PRO A 348 -14.28 0.49 17.20
#